data_0abc3c4cb1b961f88da49798ece9c60e
#
_entry.id   0abc3c4cb1b961f88da49798ece9c60e
#
_cell.length_a   1.000
_cell.length_b   1.000
_cell.length_c   1.000
_cell.angle_alpha   90.00
_cell.angle_beta   90.00
_cell.angle_gamma   90.00
#
_symmetry.space_group_name_H-M   'P 1'
#
loop_
_entity.id
_entity.type
_entity.pdbx_description
1 polymer ?
#
loop_
_entity_poly.entity_id
_entity_poly.type
_entity_poly.pdbx_seq_one_letter_code
_entity_poly.pdbx_strand_id
1 'polypeptide(L)'
;MNEDSVRPAIKGLKEYVPGKNPDRAGVIKLASNENPMGASPKAIKAMETCFKDLPVYPDQHSTRLKQALANKFSLSPDNFIIGNGSDEVMQFVAATYLSAGEEVILPKNVFSTYEFVTLLFDGVAKFVDLKDYKQDLNDFAQNITPKTKLVFICNPVNPTGTMVGKAELDGFLSKAPKNVIVVLDEAYCEYGESADFPDSLKYVNER
;
A
#
# COMPACT_ATOMS: atom_id res chain seq x y z
N MET A 1 -6.82 -7.94 -30.68
CA MET A 1 -5.86 -8.63 -29.79
C MET A 1 -6.38 -10.04 -29.57
N ASN A 2 -5.57 -11.09 -29.68
CA ASN A 2 -6.05 -12.45 -29.47
C ASN A 2 -6.19 -12.69 -27.97
N GLU A 3 -7.43 -12.79 -27.47
CA GLU A 3 -7.73 -13.01 -26.05
C GLU A 3 -7.14 -14.33 -25.51
N ASP A 4 -6.88 -15.30 -26.40
CA ASP A 4 -6.30 -16.58 -26.02
C ASP A 4 -4.84 -16.48 -25.59
N SER A 5 -4.14 -15.41 -26.00
CA SER A 5 -2.75 -15.16 -25.59
C SER A 5 -2.61 -14.48 -24.23
N VAL A 6 -3.71 -14.04 -23.62
CA VAL A 6 -3.70 -13.40 -22.30
C VAL A 6 -3.60 -14.45 -21.20
N ARG A 7 -2.74 -14.25 -20.22
CA ARG A 7 -2.61 -15.12 -19.04
C ARG A 7 -3.96 -15.32 -18.34
N PRO A 8 -4.30 -16.55 -17.88
CA PRO A 8 -5.57 -16.81 -17.20
C PRO A 8 -5.85 -15.89 -16.01
N ALA A 9 -4.82 -15.60 -15.19
CA ALA A 9 -4.92 -14.70 -14.05
C ALA A 9 -5.37 -13.29 -14.45
N ILE A 10 -4.95 -12.82 -15.62
CA ILE A 10 -5.29 -11.47 -16.11
C ILE A 10 -6.73 -11.43 -16.66
N LYS A 11 -7.22 -12.52 -17.28
CA LYS A 11 -8.58 -12.60 -17.78
C LYS A 11 -9.65 -12.41 -16.69
N GLY A 12 -9.32 -12.76 -15.44
CA GLY A 12 -10.21 -12.62 -14.29
C GLY A 12 -10.18 -11.25 -13.61
N LEU A 13 -9.22 -10.39 -13.97
CA LEU A 13 -9.08 -9.06 -13.35
C LEU A 13 -10.21 -8.13 -13.81
N LYS A 14 -10.83 -7.46 -12.85
CA LYS A 14 -11.78 -6.38 -13.13
C LYS A 14 -11.02 -5.12 -13.52
N GLU A 15 -11.52 -4.44 -14.56
CA GLU A 15 -11.01 -3.12 -14.92
C GLU A 15 -11.21 -2.13 -13.76
N TYR A 16 -10.17 -1.38 -13.46
CA TYR A 16 -10.28 -0.28 -12.50
C TYR A 16 -11.07 0.87 -13.10
N VAL A 17 -12.17 1.25 -12.46
CA VAL A 17 -13.00 2.40 -12.86
C VAL A 17 -12.67 3.59 -11.96
N PRO A 18 -11.90 4.58 -12.45
CA PRO A 18 -11.56 5.75 -11.66
C PRO A 18 -12.78 6.63 -11.40
N GLY A 19 -12.72 7.41 -10.32
CA GLY A 19 -13.72 8.44 -10.04
C GLY A 19 -13.81 9.44 -11.20
N LYS A 20 -15.02 9.74 -11.66
CA LYS A 20 -15.25 10.66 -12.77
C LYS A 20 -14.97 12.10 -12.32
N ASN A 21 -14.32 12.88 -13.18
CA ASN A 21 -14.28 14.32 -13.02
C ASN A 21 -15.67 14.91 -13.37
N PRO A 22 -16.19 15.83 -12.57
CA PRO A 22 -17.49 16.45 -12.88
C PRO A 22 -17.39 17.33 -14.12
N ASP A 23 -18.27 17.09 -15.09
CA ASP A 23 -18.40 17.90 -16.31
C ASP A 23 -19.27 19.16 -16.09
N ARG A 24 -19.73 19.40 -14.86
CA ARG A 24 -20.66 20.47 -14.52
C ARG A 24 -20.06 21.42 -13.49
N ALA A 25 -20.23 22.71 -13.71
CA ALA A 25 -19.91 23.72 -12.71
C ALA A 25 -20.74 23.52 -11.42
N GLY A 26 -20.10 23.68 -10.26
CA GLY A 26 -20.76 23.56 -8.95
C GLY A 26 -20.85 22.13 -8.38
N VAL A 27 -20.35 21.12 -9.09
CA VAL A 27 -20.24 19.76 -8.52
C VAL A 27 -18.95 19.65 -7.72
N ILE A 28 -19.06 19.15 -6.48
CA ILE A 28 -17.90 18.88 -5.63
C ILE A 28 -17.51 17.42 -5.82
N LYS A 29 -16.28 17.17 -6.29
CA LYS A 29 -15.70 15.82 -6.38
C LYS A 29 -15.20 15.39 -5.00
N LEU A 30 -15.76 14.30 -4.48
CA LEU A 30 -15.33 13.64 -3.23
C LEU A 30 -14.69 12.27 -3.48
N ALA A 31 -14.35 11.95 -4.74
CA ALA A 31 -13.72 10.70 -5.14
C ALA A 31 -12.20 10.84 -5.21
N SER A 32 -11.51 9.68 -5.13
CA SER A 32 -10.05 9.55 -5.30
C SER A 32 -9.20 10.16 -4.19
N ASN A 33 -9.81 10.54 -3.07
CA ASN A 33 -9.13 11.11 -1.89
C ASN A 33 -8.18 12.28 -2.24
N GLU A 34 -8.55 13.10 -3.24
CA GLU A 34 -7.76 14.26 -3.66
C GLU A 34 -7.71 15.30 -2.54
N ASN A 35 -6.53 15.94 -2.38
CA ASN A 35 -6.38 17.01 -1.41
C ASN A 35 -6.95 18.33 -1.98
N PRO A 36 -8.07 18.84 -1.46
CA PRO A 36 -8.68 20.09 -1.97
C PRO A 36 -7.84 21.35 -1.69
N MET A 37 -6.87 21.27 -0.78
CA MET A 37 -5.93 22.37 -0.51
C MET A 37 -4.86 22.51 -1.59
N GLY A 38 -4.75 21.55 -2.50
CA GLY A 38 -3.73 21.53 -3.55
C GLY A 38 -2.34 21.12 -3.04
N ALA A 39 -1.34 21.28 -3.91
CA ALA A 39 0.04 20.94 -3.61
C ALA A 39 0.73 22.08 -2.82
N SER A 40 1.72 21.72 -2.01
CA SER A 40 2.57 22.71 -1.32
C SER A 40 3.21 23.69 -2.31
N PRO A 41 3.10 25.02 -2.10
CA PRO A 41 3.76 26.02 -2.96
C PRO A 41 5.29 25.81 -3.05
N LYS A 42 5.93 25.32 -1.98
CA LYS A 42 7.35 24.98 -1.98
C LYS A 42 7.65 23.78 -2.90
N ALA A 43 6.76 22.79 -2.95
CA ALA A 43 6.90 21.64 -3.83
C ALA A 43 6.76 22.07 -5.31
N ILE A 44 5.75 22.90 -5.62
CA ILE A 44 5.57 23.46 -6.97
C ILE A 44 6.83 24.20 -7.43
N LYS A 45 7.33 25.11 -6.59
CA LYS A 45 8.56 25.86 -6.92
C LYS A 45 9.78 24.97 -7.10
N ALA A 46 9.91 23.91 -6.29
CA ALA A 46 11.00 22.94 -6.44
C ALA A 46 10.91 22.20 -7.79
N MET A 47 9.71 21.77 -8.21
CA MET A 47 9.49 21.12 -9.51
C MET A 47 9.88 22.04 -10.66
N GLU A 48 9.50 23.34 -10.63
CA GLU A 48 9.88 24.32 -11.65
C GLU A 48 11.41 24.40 -11.84
N THR A 49 12.16 24.30 -10.75
CA THR A 49 13.64 24.32 -10.82
C THR A 49 14.25 23.09 -11.45
N CYS A 50 13.52 21.98 -11.49
CA CYS A 50 13.99 20.71 -12.06
C CYS A 50 13.82 20.64 -13.59
N PHE A 51 13.05 21.53 -14.23
CA PHE A 51 12.79 21.44 -15.67
C PHE A 51 14.04 21.57 -16.53
N LYS A 52 15.05 22.28 -16.07
CA LYS A 52 16.35 22.38 -16.76
C LYS A 52 17.12 21.06 -16.81
N ASP A 53 16.82 20.14 -15.89
CA ASP A 53 17.51 18.86 -15.73
C ASP A 53 16.77 17.72 -16.45
N LEU A 54 15.62 17.99 -17.12
CA LEU A 54 14.84 16.99 -17.86
C LEU A 54 15.63 16.17 -18.88
N PRO A 55 16.63 16.72 -19.61
CA PRO A 55 17.44 15.92 -20.54
C PRO A 55 18.48 15.01 -19.86
N VAL A 56 18.69 15.15 -18.55
CA VAL A 56 19.67 14.37 -17.80
C VAL A 56 19.09 13.00 -17.47
N TYR A 57 19.90 11.95 -17.65
CA TYR A 57 19.46 10.60 -17.27
C TYR A 57 19.16 10.54 -15.77
N PRO A 58 17.99 9.98 -15.36
CA PRO A 58 17.58 10.02 -13.98
C PRO A 58 18.46 9.18 -13.08
N ASP A 59 18.57 9.59 -11.80
CA ASP A 59 19.18 8.79 -10.74
C ASP A 59 18.28 7.58 -10.41
N GLN A 60 18.69 6.41 -10.92
CA GLN A 60 17.97 5.15 -10.75
C GLN A 60 17.83 4.72 -9.27
N HIS A 61 18.65 5.23 -8.39
CA HIS A 61 18.62 4.88 -6.95
C HIS A 61 17.81 5.87 -6.11
N SER A 62 17.29 6.96 -6.71
CA SER A 62 16.58 8.02 -5.99
C SER A 62 17.34 8.53 -4.77
N THR A 63 18.66 8.67 -4.89
CA THR A 63 19.61 8.91 -3.78
C THR A 63 19.21 10.10 -2.92
N ARG A 64 18.86 11.23 -3.55
CA ARG A 64 18.48 12.46 -2.82
C ARG A 64 17.20 12.25 -2.00
N LEU A 65 16.19 11.56 -2.57
CA LEU A 65 14.93 11.30 -1.89
C LEU A 65 15.13 10.32 -0.73
N LYS A 66 15.85 9.22 -0.97
CA LYS A 66 16.16 8.22 0.08
C LYS A 66 16.92 8.85 1.24
N GLN A 67 17.89 9.72 0.97
CA GLN A 67 18.63 10.42 2.02
C GLN A 67 17.73 11.37 2.82
N ALA A 68 16.82 12.09 2.15
CA ALA A 68 15.87 12.98 2.83
C ALA A 68 14.90 12.19 3.73
N LEU A 69 14.39 11.04 3.24
CA LEU A 69 13.54 10.14 4.02
C LEU A 69 14.31 9.53 5.21
N ALA A 70 15.54 9.07 5.00
CA ALA A 70 16.40 8.52 6.03
C ALA A 70 16.62 9.54 7.17
N ASN A 71 16.90 10.79 6.84
CA ASN A 71 17.05 11.87 7.81
C ASN A 71 15.73 12.17 8.54
N LYS A 72 14.59 12.17 7.81
CA LYS A 72 13.27 12.46 8.41
C LYS A 72 12.84 11.38 9.39
N PHE A 73 13.09 10.12 9.07
CA PHE A 73 12.59 8.98 9.82
C PHE A 73 13.65 8.29 10.71
N SER A 74 14.87 8.81 10.72
CA SER A 74 16.01 8.23 11.47
C SER A 74 16.30 6.77 11.09
N LEU A 75 16.22 6.46 9.79
CA LEU A 75 16.48 5.15 9.21
C LEU A 75 17.68 5.19 8.25
N SER A 76 18.17 4.03 7.80
CA SER A 76 19.15 3.95 6.72
C SER A 76 18.50 4.25 5.35
N PRO A 77 19.20 4.90 4.40
CA PRO A 77 18.73 4.99 3.02
C PRO A 77 18.40 3.64 2.37
N ASP A 78 19.04 2.57 2.81
CA ASP A 78 18.79 1.21 2.33
C ASP A 78 17.45 0.61 2.81
N ASN A 79 16.81 1.23 3.79
CA ASN A 79 15.47 0.84 4.21
C ASN A 79 14.35 1.34 3.29
N PHE A 80 14.68 2.08 2.21
CA PHE A 80 13.67 2.69 1.34
C PHE A 80 13.71 2.11 -0.06
N ILE A 81 12.53 1.78 -0.58
CA ILE A 81 12.25 1.53 -2.00
C ILE A 81 11.32 2.64 -2.48
N ILE A 82 11.62 3.23 -3.63
CA ILE A 82 10.84 4.31 -4.24
C ILE A 82 10.09 3.76 -5.44
N GLY A 83 8.81 4.08 -5.53
CA GLY A 83 7.94 3.71 -6.64
C GLY A 83 6.95 4.82 -6.98
N ASN A 84 6.20 4.62 -8.06
CA ASN A 84 5.10 5.50 -8.45
C ASN A 84 3.87 5.24 -7.58
N GLY A 85 3.91 5.79 -6.36
CA GLY A 85 2.92 5.55 -5.32
C GLY A 85 3.02 4.15 -4.71
N SER A 86 2.09 3.85 -3.78
CA SER A 86 2.00 2.56 -3.11
C SER A 86 1.68 1.41 -4.06
N ASP A 87 0.95 1.66 -5.15
CA ASP A 87 0.58 0.64 -6.14
C ASP A 87 1.81 -0.04 -6.74
N GLU A 88 2.82 0.72 -7.17
CA GLU A 88 4.04 0.13 -7.72
C GLU A 88 4.88 -0.57 -6.64
N VAL A 89 4.93 -0.01 -5.43
CA VAL A 89 5.63 -0.65 -4.30
C VAL A 89 4.99 -1.99 -3.95
N MET A 90 3.66 -2.09 -3.95
CA MET A 90 2.96 -3.36 -3.75
C MET A 90 3.24 -4.38 -4.85
N GLN A 91 3.37 -3.92 -6.12
CA GLN A 91 3.81 -4.78 -7.21
C GLN A 91 5.24 -5.29 -6.99
N PHE A 92 6.16 -4.45 -6.51
CA PHE A 92 7.52 -4.89 -6.17
C PHE A 92 7.52 -5.95 -5.06
N VAL A 93 6.69 -5.76 -4.02
CA VAL A 93 6.54 -6.76 -2.94
C VAL A 93 6.02 -8.08 -3.50
N ALA A 94 4.93 -8.06 -4.28
CA ALA A 94 4.38 -9.26 -4.87
C ALA A 94 5.36 -9.94 -5.83
N ALA A 95 6.01 -9.17 -6.72
CA ALA A 95 7.01 -9.69 -7.65
C ALA A 95 8.22 -10.32 -6.97
N THR A 96 8.59 -9.83 -5.78
CA THR A 96 9.78 -10.30 -5.06
C THR A 96 9.48 -11.55 -4.21
N TYR A 97 8.29 -11.60 -3.58
CA TYR A 97 8.03 -12.56 -2.53
C TYR A 97 6.93 -13.57 -2.85
N LEU A 98 6.03 -13.30 -3.81
CA LEU A 98 4.87 -14.13 -4.07
C LEU A 98 5.14 -15.08 -5.24
N SER A 99 4.95 -16.38 -4.99
CA SER A 99 4.96 -17.42 -6.02
C SER A 99 3.54 -17.86 -6.37
N ALA A 100 3.36 -18.43 -7.55
CA ALA A 100 2.07 -18.94 -7.99
C ALA A 100 1.47 -19.94 -6.99
N GLY A 101 0.21 -19.74 -6.62
CA GLY A 101 -0.53 -20.57 -5.68
C GLY A 101 -0.25 -20.31 -4.20
N GLU A 102 0.67 -19.41 -3.85
CA GLU A 102 0.81 -18.92 -2.48
C GLU A 102 -0.35 -18.00 -2.09
N GLU A 103 -0.70 -18.00 -0.81
CA GLU A 103 -1.83 -17.25 -0.30
C GLU A 103 -1.44 -15.87 0.18
N VAL A 104 -2.31 -14.90 -0.09
CA VAL A 104 -2.22 -13.53 0.38
C VAL A 104 -3.47 -13.20 1.17
N ILE A 105 -3.32 -12.82 2.45
CA ILE A 105 -4.43 -12.39 3.29
C ILE A 105 -4.70 -10.91 3.08
N LEU A 106 -5.96 -10.58 2.76
CA LEU A 106 -6.42 -9.25 2.37
C LEU A 106 -7.65 -8.86 3.18
N PRO A 107 -7.77 -7.58 3.61
CA PRO A 107 -9.05 -7.07 4.09
C PRO A 107 -10.05 -6.96 2.94
N LYS A 108 -11.27 -7.43 3.14
CA LYS A 108 -12.33 -7.38 2.14
C LYS A 108 -12.91 -5.98 2.01
N ASN A 109 -13.25 -5.57 0.79
CA ASN A 109 -13.84 -4.26 0.48
C ASN A 109 -12.99 -3.06 0.95
N VAL A 110 -11.68 -3.21 0.88
CA VAL A 110 -10.69 -2.18 1.16
C VAL A 110 -10.02 -1.79 -0.17
N PHE A 111 -8.80 -1.39 -0.15
CA PHE A 111 -8.10 -0.94 -1.35
C PHE A 111 -7.89 -2.08 -2.37
N SER A 112 -8.41 -1.92 -3.58
CA SER A 112 -8.50 -3.00 -4.58
C SER A 112 -7.14 -3.45 -5.14
N THR A 113 -6.10 -2.64 -5.00
CA THR A 113 -4.76 -2.96 -5.49
C THR A 113 -4.19 -4.21 -4.84
N TYR A 114 -4.55 -4.52 -3.59
CA TYR A 114 -4.09 -5.77 -2.93
C TYR A 114 -4.54 -7.01 -3.68
N GLU A 115 -5.82 -7.08 -4.05
CA GLU A 115 -6.35 -8.18 -4.86
C GLU A 115 -5.70 -8.20 -6.24
N PHE A 116 -5.60 -7.02 -6.88
CA PHE A 116 -5.01 -6.87 -8.20
C PHE A 116 -3.58 -7.42 -8.24
N VAL A 117 -2.69 -7.00 -7.35
CA VAL A 117 -1.30 -7.48 -7.35
C VAL A 117 -1.21 -8.96 -6.99
N THR A 118 -2.07 -9.46 -6.11
CA THR A 118 -2.14 -10.88 -5.77
C THR A 118 -2.43 -11.72 -7.00
N LEU A 119 -3.47 -11.38 -7.75
CA LEU A 119 -3.88 -12.11 -8.95
C LEU A 119 -2.90 -11.92 -10.11
N LEU A 120 -2.31 -10.72 -10.24
CA LEU A 120 -1.31 -10.43 -11.26
C LEU A 120 -0.11 -11.38 -11.19
N PHE A 121 0.27 -11.82 -10.00
CA PHE A 121 1.38 -12.74 -9.76
C PHE A 121 0.92 -14.18 -9.45
N ASP A 122 -0.29 -14.56 -9.92
CA ASP A 122 -0.85 -15.91 -9.76
C ASP A 122 -0.99 -16.37 -8.30
N GLY A 123 -1.08 -15.44 -7.35
CA GLY A 123 -1.36 -15.72 -5.94
C GLY A 123 -2.84 -16.01 -5.69
N VAL A 124 -3.14 -16.53 -4.51
CA VAL A 124 -4.49 -16.85 -4.05
C VAL A 124 -4.95 -15.82 -3.01
N ALA A 125 -5.95 -15.01 -3.36
CA ALA A 125 -6.51 -14.01 -2.46
C ALA A 125 -7.39 -14.66 -1.39
N LYS A 126 -7.05 -14.43 -0.11
CA LYS A 126 -7.80 -14.86 1.08
C LYS A 126 -8.38 -13.63 1.75
N PHE A 127 -9.68 -13.41 1.56
CA PHE A 127 -10.34 -12.24 2.12
C PHE A 127 -10.76 -12.47 3.56
N VAL A 128 -10.50 -11.46 4.41
CA VAL A 128 -11.00 -11.36 5.78
C VAL A 128 -12.02 -10.23 5.84
N ASP A 129 -13.22 -10.52 6.34
CA ASP A 129 -14.28 -9.53 6.47
C ASP A 129 -13.92 -8.47 7.53
N LEU A 130 -14.37 -7.24 7.31
CA LEU A 130 -14.29 -6.19 8.34
C LEU A 130 -15.38 -6.42 9.38
N LYS A 131 -15.06 -6.20 10.66
CA LYS A 131 -16.03 -6.15 11.76
C LYS A 131 -16.27 -4.70 12.12
N ASP A 132 -17.50 -4.25 12.06
CA ASP A 132 -17.86 -2.84 12.31
C ASP A 132 -16.97 -1.86 11.52
N TYR A 133 -16.74 -2.18 10.23
CA TYR A 133 -15.87 -1.43 9.31
C TYR A 133 -14.38 -1.41 9.68
N LYS A 134 -13.94 -2.19 10.66
CA LYS A 134 -12.57 -2.28 11.16
C LYS A 134 -11.95 -3.65 10.84
N GLN A 135 -10.65 -3.68 10.61
CA GLN A 135 -9.89 -4.93 10.50
C GLN A 135 -9.72 -5.57 11.89
N ASP A 136 -10.07 -6.85 12.01
CA ASP A 136 -9.81 -7.65 13.21
C ASP A 136 -8.56 -8.52 12.97
N LEU A 137 -7.44 -8.12 13.52
CA LEU A 137 -6.17 -8.83 13.32
C LEU A 137 -6.13 -10.24 13.94
N ASN A 138 -7.06 -10.57 14.84
CA ASN A 138 -7.19 -11.96 15.31
C ASN A 138 -7.74 -12.86 14.19
N ASP A 139 -8.72 -12.36 13.41
CA ASP A 139 -9.24 -13.09 12.25
C ASP A 139 -8.16 -13.23 11.16
N PHE A 140 -7.34 -12.19 10.95
CA PHE A 140 -6.18 -12.30 10.05
C PHE A 140 -5.25 -13.42 10.50
N ALA A 141 -4.90 -13.47 11.78
CA ALA A 141 -4.01 -14.51 12.33
C ALA A 141 -4.60 -15.93 12.18
N GLN A 142 -5.92 -16.09 12.36
CA GLN A 142 -6.60 -17.37 12.18
C GLN A 142 -6.64 -17.86 10.72
N ASN A 143 -6.55 -16.96 9.76
CA ASN A 143 -6.52 -17.26 8.33
C ASN A 143 -5.12 -17.60 7.80
N ILE A 144 -4.06 -17.45 8.60
CA ILE A 144 -2.70 -17.83 8.22
C ILE A 144 -2.61 -19.35 8.09
N THR A 145 -2.12 -19.81 6.95
CA THR A 145 -1.85 -21.22 6.65
C THR A 145 -0.37 -21.41 6.28
N PRO A 146 0.12 -22.65 6.15
CA PRO A 146 1.48 -22.89 5.64
C PRO A 146 1.74 -22.34 4.23
N LYS A 147 0.70 -22.00 3.47
CA LYS A 147 0.78 -21.39 2.12
C LYS A 147 0.77 -19.86 2.16
N THR A 148 0.47 -19.26 3.31
CA THR A 148 0.40 -17.80 3.43
C THR A 148 1.78 -17.18 3.27
N LYS A 149 1.92 -16.28 2.32
CA LYS A 149 3.17 -15.57 2.03
C LYS A 149 3.11 -14.09 2.39
N LEU A 150 2.00 -13.43 2.07
CA LEU A 150 1.82 -11.99 2.32
C LEU A 150 0.56 -11.76 3.16
N VAL A 151 0.57 -10.71 3.97
CA VAL A 151 -0.59 -10.16 4.67
C VAL A 151 -0.59 -8.65 4.45
N PHE A 152 -1.67 -8.10 3.88
CA PHE A 152 -1.85 -6.65 3.76
C PHE A 152 -2.74 -6.13 4.89
N ILE A 153 -2.26 -5.12 5.60
CA ILE A 153 -2.98 -4.41 6.65
C ILE A 153 -3.02 -2.93 6.25
N CYS A 154 -4.20 -2.36 6.08
CA CYS A 154 -4.43 -0.95 5.74
C CYS A 154 -4.69 -0.15 7.03
N ASN A 155 -3.82 0.80 7.39
CA ASN A 155 -3.97 1.51 8.66
C ASN A 155 -3.54 2.99 8.57
N PRO A 156 -4.47 3.95 8.57
CA PRO A 156 -5.93 3.82 8.64
C PRO A 156 -6.57 3.13 7.42
N VAL A 157 -7.74 2.52 7.62
CA VAL A 157 -8.43 1.78 6.56
C VAL A 157 -9.00 2.72 5.50
N ASN A 158 -8.65 2.54 4.25
CA ASN A 158 -9.34 3.15 3.12
C ASN A 158 -10.42 2.17 2.60
N PRO A 159 -11.75 2.50 2.66
CA PRO A 159 -12.30 3.85 2.78
C PRO A 159 -12.88 4.22 4.15
N THR A 160 -12.83 3.36 5.17
CA THR A 160 -13.64 3.53 6.39
C THR A 160 -13.07 4.51 7.40
N GLY A 161 -11.77 4.81 7.34
CA GLY A 161 -11.07 5.66 8.29
C GLY A 161 -10.85 5.02 9.68
N THR A 162 -11.26 3.77 9.87
CA THR A 162 -11.00 3.03 11.12
C THR A 162 -9.52 2.67 11.24
N MET A 163 -9.06 2.40 12.44
CA MET A 163 -7.64 2.07 12.66
C MET A 163 -7.47 0.83 13.55
N VAL A 164 -6.33 0.18 13.37
CA VAL A 164 -5.78 -0.83 14.26
C VAL A 164 -4.87 -0.13 15.27
N GLY A 165 -5.02 -0.43 16.56
CA GLY A 165 -4.21 0.15 17.63
C GLY A 165 -2.89 -0.56 17.83
N LYS A 166 -2.02 0.06 18.66
CA LYS A 166 -0.67 -0.48 18.99
C LYS A 166 -0.71 -1.91 19.51
N ALA A 167 -1.54 -2.16 20.52
CA ALA A 167 -1.59 -3.48 21.15
C ALA A 167 -2.14 -4.56 20.20
N GLU A 168 -3.08 -4.20 19.31
CA GLU A 168 -3.63 -5.11 18.30
C GLU A 168 -2.55 -5.50 17.28
N LEU A 169 -1.79 -4.50 16.79
CA LEU A 169 -0.71 -4.73 15.83
C LEU A 169 0.44 -5.53 16.45
N ASP A 170 0.92 -5.15 17.64
CA ASP A 170 1.97 -5.87 18.38
C ASP A 170 1.54 -7.34 18.62
N GLY A 171 0.30 -7.55 19.04
CA GLY A 171 -0.26 -8.88 19.28
C GLY A 171 -0.33 -9.73 18.01
N PHE A 172 -0.64 -9.15 16.87
CA PHE A 172 -0.62 -9.83 15.58
C PHE A 172 0.81 -10.17 15.14
N LEU A 173 1.69 -9.16 15.14
CA LEU A 173 3.08 -9.33 14.69
C LEU A 173 3.84 -10.36 15.53
N SER A 174 3.55 -10.47 16.83
CA SER A 174 4.17 -11.47 17.71
C SER A 174 3.77 -12.91 17.36
N LYS A 175 2.59 -13.11 16.76
CA LYS A 175 2.04 -14.43 16.39
C LYS A 175 2.30 -14.78 14.92
N ALA A 176 2.49 -13.81 14.05
CA ALA A 176 2.69 -14.03 12.63
C ALA A 176 4.01 -14.82 12.40
N PRO A 177 3.98 -15.89 11.61
CA PRO A 177 5.18 -16.68 11.30
C PRO A 177 6.24 -15.81 10.62
N LYS A 178 7.52 -16.06 10.91
CA LYS A 178 8.65 -15.26 10.38
C LYS A 178 8.81 -15.29 8.85
N ASN A 179 8.26 -16.32 8.21
CA ASN A 179 8.27 -16.45 6.74
C ASN A 179 7.11 -15.73 6.07
N VAL A 180 6.18 -15.15 6.83
CA VAL A 180 5.08 -14.32 6.33
C VAL A 180 5.52 -12.86 6.30
N ILE A 181 5.41 -12.22 5.14
CA ILE A 181 5.69 -10.80 4.97
C ILE A 181 4.42 -10.02 5.31
N VAL A 182 4.51 -9.14 6.28
CA VAL A 182 3.41 -8.23 6.64
C VAL A 182 3.64 -6.88 6.00
N VAL A 183 2.71 -6.43 5.19
CA VAL A 183 2.72 -5.13 4.51
C VAL A 183 1.74 -4.22 5.23
N LEU A 184 2.25 -3.19 5.88
CA LEU A 184 1.45 -2.13 6.49
C LEU A 184 1.28 -1.01 5.47
N ASP A 185 0.06 -0.86 4.93
CA ASP A 185 -0.28 0.27 4.07
C ASP A 185 -0.71 1.45 4.93
N GLU A 186 0.16 2.41 5.03
CA GLU A 186 0.01 3.62 5.85
C GLU A 186 -0.08 4.88 4.98
N ALA A 187 -0.69 4.77 3.79
CA ALA A 187 -0.87 5.91 2.88
C ALA A 187 -1.58 7.11 3.53
N TYR A 188 -2.29 6.86 4.64
CA TYR A 188 -3.05 7.88 5.38
C TYR A 188 -2.63 8.00 6.84
N CYS A 189 -1.41 7.61 7.21
CA CYS A 189 -0.93 7.64 8.61
C CYS A 189 -0.96 9.03 9.24
N GLU A 190 -0.80 10.10 8.44
CA GLU A 190 -0.88 11.48 8.91
C GLU A 190 -2.27 11.89 9.44
N TYR A 191 -3.32 11.11 9.14
CA TYR A 191 -4.67 11.30 9.70
C TYR A 191 -4.91 10.48 10.99
N GLY A 192 -3.93 9.69 11.41
CA GLY A 192 -3.97 8.90 12.64
C GLY A 192 -3.68 9.74 13.88
N GLU A 193 -4.63 10.58 14.31
CA GLU A 193 -4.45 11.50 15.46
C GLU A 193 -4.53 10.80 16.83
N SER A 194 -4.95 9.53 16.88
CA SER A 194 -5.06 8.79 18.13
C SER A 194 -3.70 8.53 18.77
N ALA A 195 -3.60 8.72 20.09
CA ALA A 195 -2.42 8.32 20.87
C ALA A 195 -2.15 6.80 20.80
N ASP A 196 -3.15 6.00 20.42
CA ASP A 196 -3.01 4.55 20.20
C ASP A 196 -2.63 4.19 18.76
N PHE A 197 -2.42 5.16 17.85
CA PHE A 197 -1.92 4.87 16.51
C PHE A 197 -0.49 4.29 16.59
N PRO A 198 -0.20 3.15 15.91
CA PRO A 198 1.11 2.50 16.02
C PRO A 198 2.22 3.35 15.37
N ASP A 199 3.37 3.38 16.01
CA ASP A 199 4.63 3.76 15.35
C ASP A 199 5.20 2.53 14.66
N SER A 200 4.84 2.35 13.39
CA SER A 200 5.19 1.15 12.63
C SER A 200 6.66 1.11 12.20
N LEU A 201 7.33 2.26 12.14
CA LEU A 201 8.74 2.34 11.73
C LEU A 201 9.67 1.61 12.68
N LYS A 202 9.28 1.43 13.95
CA LYS A 202 10.04 0.63 14.90
C LYS A 202 10.25 -0.83 14.45
N TYR A 203 9.31 -1.38 13.67
CA TYR A 203 9.40 -2.78 13.21
C TYR A 203 10.37 -2.99 12.04
N VAL A 204 10.81 -1.93 11.36
CA VAL A 204 11.70 -2.04 10.18
C VAL A 204 13.00 -2.75 10.51
N ASN A 205 13.52 -2.59 11.74
CA ASN A 205 14.77 -3.19 12.19
C ASN A 205 14.58 -4.39 13.13
N GLU A 206 13.34 -4.73 13.50
CA GLU A 206 13.06 -5.76 14.50
C GLU A 206 12.66 -7.11 13.89
N ARG A 207 12.43 -7.16 12.58
CA ARG A 207 12.00 -8.34 11.82
C ARG A 207 12.87 -8.53 10.59
#